data_3c4494965dc8fedcd0e1d1b4aa24963a
#
_entry.id   3c4494965dc8fedcd0e1d1b4aa24963a
#
_cell.length_a   1.000
_cell.length_b   1.000
_cell.length_c   1.000
_cell.angle_alpha   90.00
_cell.angle_beta   90.00
_cell.angle_gamma   90.00
#
_symmetry.space_group_name_H-M   'P 1'
#
loop_
_entity.id
_entity.type
_entity.pdbx_description
1 polymer ?
#
loop_
_entity_poly.entity_id
_entity_poly.type
_entity_poly.pdbx_seq_one_letter_code
_entity_poly.pdbx_strand_id
1 'polypeptide(L)'
;KVLVDRNPDNARFVFNDETGQIEPIQASAIGRVMDVEASITAINDALLRGEHTVALSVAEQAPAVVDTATGAELGVTQLIAEQTTYFYGSSEARIQNIVAAAERYHGLLVAPGETFSMGNELGDVSLENGFAEALIIYGGRTIKGVGGGVCQVSTTLFRTVFFAGFPVVERYSHAYRVSYYEMDASGSVDPDFAGLDAT
;
A
#
# COMPACT_ATOMS: atom_id res chain seq x y z
N LYS A 1 -17.46 18.32 9.07
CA LYS A 1 -16.11 17.85 9.34
C LYS A 1 -15.67 16.77 8.34
N VAL A 2 -16.37 15.67 8.22
CA VAL A 2 -16.04 14.55 7.30
C VAL A 2 -15.80 14.98 5.85
N LEU A 3 -16.52 15.99 5.35
CA LEU A 3 -16.35 16.51 3.98
C LEU A 3 -15.21 17.51 3.82
N VAL A 4 -14.66 18.02 4.92
CA VAL A 4 -13.63 19.06 4.93
C VAL A 4 -12.27 18.48 5.27
N ASP A 5 -12.21 17.60 6.27
CA ASP A 5 -10.96 17.01 6.74
C ASP A 5 -10.38 16.08 5.67
N ARG A 6 -9.10 16.23 5.41
CA ARG A 6 -8.31 15.38 4.55
C ARG A 6 -6.92 15.20 5.16
N ASN A 7 -6.50 13.96 5.30
CA ASN A 7 -5.12 13.69 5.70
C ASN A 7 -4.14 14.16 4.61
N PRO A 8 -2.92 14.56 4.97
CA PRO A 8 -1.87 14.80 3.99
C PRO A 8 -1.48 13.46 3.33
N ASP A 9 -1.16 13.52 2.03
CA ASP A 9 -0.63 12.38 1.31
C ASP A 9 0.88 12.60 1.08
N ASN A 10 1.71 11.64 1.44
CA ASN A 10 3.13 11.67 1.15
C ASN A 10 3.39 11.42 -0.34
N ALA A 11 4.47 11.98 -0.86
CA ALA A 11 4.98 11.60 -2.17
C ALA A 11 5.41 10.13 -2.17
N ARG A 12 5.29 9.47 -3.33
CA ARG A 12 5.81 8.12 -3.56
C ARG A 12 6.92 8.17 -4.59
N PHE A 13 7.90 7.30 -4.42
CA PHE A 13 9.10 7.28 -5.25
C PHE A 13 9.44 5.87 -5.72
N VAL A 14 10.08 5.77 -6.86
CA VAL A 14 10.81 4.57 -7.26
C VAL A 14 12.30 4.85 -7.20
N PHE A 15 13.07 3.83 -6.83
CA PHE A 15 14.52 3.90 -6.90
C PHE A 15 14.99 3.45 -8.29
N ASN A 16 15.82 4.26 -8.91
CA ASN A 16 16.42 3.96 -10.19
C ASN A 16 17.85 3.42 -9.95
N ASP A 17 18.05 2.12 -10.15
CA ASP A 17 19.31 1.44 -9.90
C ASP A 17 20.44 1.91 -10.82
N GLU A 18 20.13 2.40 -12.03
CA GLU A 18 21.13 2.87 -12.98
C GLU A 18 21.72 4.23 -12.57
N THR A 19 20.86 5.10 -12.04
CA THR A 19 21.26 6.45 -11.62
C THR A 19 21.58 6.56 -10.13
N GLY A 20 21.15 5.58 -9.33
CA GLY A 20 21.24 5.61 -7.87
C GLY A 20 20.36 6.70 -7.24
N GLN A 21 19.31 7.13 -7.91
CA GLN A 21 18.43 8.19 -7.46
C GLN A 21 16.98 7.72 -7.32
N ILE A 22 16.20 8.46 -6.55
CA ILE A 22 14.76 8.27 -6.47
C ILE A 22 14.04 9.22 -7.44
N GLU A 23 12.97 8.72 -8.03
CA GLU A 23 12.11 9.48 -8.95
C GLU A 23 10.68 9.49 -8.40
N PRO A 24 10.03 10.67 -8.29
CA PRO A 24 8.67 10.73 -7.77
C PRO A 24 7.68 10.13 -8.78
N ILE A 25 6.84 9.19 -8.31
CA ILE A 25 5.77 8.58 -9.10
C ILE A 25 4.38 9.06 -8.68
N GLN A 26 4.28 9.64 -7.48
CA GLN A 26 3.06 10.26 -6.98
C GLN A 26 3.43 11.53 -6.23
N ALA A 27 2.78 12.63 -6.58
CA ALA A 27 2.96 13.91 -5.90
C ALA A 27 2.38 13.87 -4.48
N SER A 28 3.01 14.61 -3.59
CA SER A 28 2.49 14.85 -2.25
C SER A 28 1.25 15.76 -2.29
N ALA A 29 0.38 15.63 -1.29
CA ALA A 29 -0.77 16.53 -1.15
C ALA A 29 -0.90 17.07 0.28
N ILE A 30 -1.17 18.35 0.39
CA ILE A 30 -1.43 19.01 1.67
C ILE A 30 -2.76 18.52 2.22
N GLY A 31 -2.74 18.08 3.48
CA GLY A 31 -3.91 17.76 4.25
C GLY A 31 -4.56 19.02 4.83
N ARG A 32 -5.77 18.87 5.36
CA ARG A 32 -6.51 19.94 6.03
C ARG A 32 -7.40 19.41 7.14
N VAL A 33 -7.49 20.15 8.20
CA VAL A 33 -8.37 19.84 9.33
C VAL A 33 -9.20 21.07 9.67
N MET A 34 -10.51 20.90 9.78
CA MET A 34 -11.41 21.96 10.14
C MET A 34 -11.28 22.30 11.63
N ASP A 35 -10.98 23.55 11.93
CA ASP A 35 -11.14 24.13 13.26
C ASP A 35 -12.64 24.36 13.52
N VAL A 36 -13.23 23.43 14.26
CA VAL A 36 -14.68 23.44 14.54
C VAL A 36 -15.08 24.65 15.38
N GLU A 37 -14.31 24.99 16.41
CA GLU A 37 -14.64 26.06 17.34
C GLU A 37 -14.53 27.44 16.66
N ALA A 38 -13.43 27.66 15.93
CA ALA A 38 -13.28 28.89 15.16
C ALA A 38 -14.35 29.00 14.06
N SER A 39 -14.71 27.89 13.41
CA SER A 39 -15.77 27.88 12.38
C SER A 39 -17.15 28.20 12.99
N ILE A 40 -17.49 27.66 14.17
CA ILE A 40 -18.74 27.97 14.85
C ILE A 40 -18.79 29.45 15.24
N THR A 41 -17.68 30.01 15.74
CA THR A 41 -17.59 31.44 16.08
C THR A 41 -17.84 32.30 14.84
N ALA A 42 -17.14 31.99 13.73
CA ALA A 42 -17.30 32.73 12.47
C ALA A 42 -18.74 32.64 11.93
N ILE A 43 -19.40 31.48 12.04
CA ILE A 43 -20.80 31.31 11.63
C ILE A 43 -21.74 32.18 12.50
N ASN A 44 -21.58 32.15 13.80
CA ASN A 44 -22.42 32.95 14.71
C ASN A 44 -22.25 34.46 14.45
N ASP A 45 -21.02 34.92 14.28
CA ASP A 45 -20.75 36.31 13.97
C ASP A 45 -21.33 36.76 12.62
N ALA A 46 -21.26 35.88 11.61
CA ALA A 46 -21.85 36.18 10.30
C ALA A 46 -23.39 36.25 10.37
N LEU A 47 -24.02 35.31 11.10
CA LEU A 47 -25.48 35.31 11.31
C LEU A 47 -25.94 36.61 12.00
N LEU A 48 -25.19 37.10 12.99
CA LEU A 48 -25.48 38.39 13.65
C LEU A 48 -25.40 39.58 12.68
N ARG A 49 -24.60 39.48 11.63
CA ARG A 49 -24.49 40.50 10.57
C ARG A 49 -25.48 40.29 9.42
N GLY A 50 -26.29 39.22 9.46
CA GLY A 50 -27.22 38.86 8.38
C GLY A 50 -26.52 38.24 7.15
N GLU A 51 -25.31 37.73 7.31
CA GLU A 51 -24.56 37.06 6.26
C GLU A 51 -24.93 35.59 6.20
N HIS A 52 -25.10 35.03 4.97
CA HIS A 52 -25.50 33.65 4.78
C HIS A 52 -24.39 32.78 4.15
N THR A 53 -23.22 33.34 3.92
CA THR A 53 -22.05 32.61 3.39
C THR A 53 -20.86 32.91 4.31
N VAL A 54 -20.25 31.81 4.85
CA VAL A 54 -19.14 31.91 5.79
C VAL A 54 -18.02 30.98 5.33
N ALA A 55 -16.79 31.47 5.30
CA ALA A 55 -15.61 30.64 5.13
C ALA A 55 -15.35 29.88 6.42
N LEU A 56 -15.20 28.56 6.32
CA LEU A 56 -14.82 27.72 7.46
C LEU A 56 -13.33 27.92 7.78
N SER A 57 -12.99 27.90 9.06
CA SER A 57 -11.60 27.90 9.50
C SER A 57 -10.98 26.52 9.30
N VAL A 58 -9.87 26.46 8.56
CA VAL A 58 -9.18 25.20 8.21
C VAL A 58 -7.69 25.38 8.46
N ALA A 59 -7.09 24.42 9.17
CA ALA A 59 -5.65 24.31 9.32
C ALA A 59 -5.09 23.38 8.25
N GLU A 60 -4.03 23.79 7.59
CA GLU A 60 -3.29 22.94 6.65
C GLU A 60 -2.32 22.01 7.39
N GLN A 61 -2.18 20.79 6.90
CA GLN A 61 -1.22 19.80 7.38
C GLN A 61 -0.26 19.45 6.23
N ALA A 62 1.01 19.75 6.43
CA ALA A 62 2.03 19.38 5.45
C ALA A 62 2.24 17.87 5.43
N PRO A 63 2.49 17.26 4.25
CA PRO A 63 2.95 15.88 4.16
C PRO A 63 4.33 15.74 4.81
N ALA A 64 4.64 14.56 5.34
CA ALA A 64 5.95 14.27 5.92
C ALA A 64 7.03 14.14 4.84
N VAL A 65 6.63 13.72 3.64
CA VAL A 65 7.52 13.56 2.48
C VAL A 65 6.94 14.32 1.29
N VAL A 66 7.71 15.27 0.77
CA VAL A 66 7.35 16.09 -0.40
C VAL A 66 8.01 15.54 -1.67
N ASP A 67 7.47 15.88 -2.83
CA ASP A 67 7.93 15.38 -4.14
C ASP A 67 9.33 15.87 -4.53
N THR A 68 9.84 16.88 -3.86
CA THR A 68 11.20 17.41 -4.04
C THR A 68 12.25 16.73 -3.14
N ALA A 69 11.83 15.79 -2.28
CA ALA A 69 12.75 15.05 -1.41
C ALA A 69 13.73 14.22 -2.25
N THR A 70 14.97 14.15 -1.81
CA THR A 70 16.03 13.39 -2.46
C THR A 70 16.27 12.05 -1.75
N GLY A 71 16.84 11.06 -2.47
CA GLY A 71 17.22 9.78 -1.88
C GLY A 71 18.18 9.92 -0.69
N ALA A 72 19.10 10.87 -0.77
CA ALA A 72 20.04 11.14 0.32
C ALA A 72 19.35 11.67 1.59
N GLU A 73 18.36 12.55 1.46
CA GLU A 73 17.58 13.07 2.59
C GLU A 73 16.71 11.98 3.24
N LEU A 74 16.16 11.08 2.43
CA LEU A 74 15.32 9.98 2.89
C LEU A 74 16.12 8.73 3.29
N GLY A 75 17.43 8.71 3.04
CA GLY A 75 18.29 7.53 3.27
C GLY A 75 18.07 6.40 2.25
N VAL A 76 17.39 6.65 1.13
CA VAL A 76 17.15 5.68 0.05
C VAL A 76 18.28 5.82 -0.99
N THR A 77 19.30 4.97 -0.88
CA THR A 77 20.55 5.13 -1.65
C THR A 77 20.96 3.89 -2.43
N GLN A 78 20.32 2.74 -2.19
CA GLN A 78 20.66 1.47 -2.86
C GLN A 78 19.52 0.46 -2.77
N LEU A 79 19.46 -0.45 -3.74
CA LEU A 79 18.64 -1.65 -3.64
C LEU A 79 19.21 -2.57 -2.54
N ILE A 80 18.37 -2.99 -1.60
CA ILE A 80 18.79 -3.86 -0.49
C ILE A 80 18.42 -5.31 -0.78
N ALA A 81 17.22 -5.55 -1.32
CA ALA A 81 16.73 -6.89 -1.63
C ALA A 81 15.69 -6.86 -2.75
N GLU A 82 15.66 -7.92 -3.50
CA GLU A 82 14.69 -8.19 -4.56
C GLU A 82 14.23 -9.64 -4.49
N GLN A 83 12.94 -9.87 -4.70
CA GLN A 83 12.37 -11.21 -4.84
C GLN A 83 11.30 -11.21 -5.93
N THR A 84 11.27 -12.29 -6.69
CA THR A 84 10.29 -12.50 -7.75
C THR A 84 9.49 -13.77 -7.47
N THR A 85 8.18 -13.70 -7.65
CA THR A 85 7.31 -14.87 -7.70
C THR A 85 6.55 -14.91 -9.01
N TYR A 86 6.20 -16.11 -9.46
CA TYR A 86 5.59 -16.32 -10.76
C TYR A 86 4.14 -16.79 -10.61
N PHE A 87 3.29 -16.40 -11.54
CA PHE A 87 1.86 -16.75 -11.53
C PHE A 87 1.36 -17.17 -12.92
N TYR A 88 2.15 -18.04 -13.55
CA TYR A 88 1.84 -18.60 -14.87
C TYR A 88 0.44 -19.22 -14.91
N GLY A 89 -0.26 -19.03 -16.04
CA GLY A 89 -1.60 -19.59 -16.24
C GLY A 89 -2.71 -18.95 -15.41
N SER A 90 -2.44 -17.82 -14.76
CA SER A 90 -3.46 -17.08 -14.01
C SER A 90 -4.55 -16.51 -14.92
N SER A 91 -5.80 -16.49 -14.43
CA SER A 91 -6.89 -15.81 -15.11
C SER A 91 -6.70 -14.29 -15.11
N GLU A 92 -7.33 -13.58 -16.05
CA GLU A 92 -7.29 -12.12 -16.11
C GLU A 92 -7.74 -11.45 -14.80
N ALA A 93 -8.81 -11.95 -14.19
CA ALA A 93 -9.30 -11.47 -12.91
C ALA A 93 -8.25 -11.61 -11.79
N ARG A 94 -7.49 -12.73 -11.76
CA ARG A 94 -6.42 -12.92 -10.80
C ARG A 94 -5.24 -11.98 -11.07
N ILE A 95 -4.89 -11.77 -12.33
CA ILE A 95 -3.83 -10.83 -12.73
C ILE A 95 -4.23 -9.41 -12.33
N GLN A 96 -5.48 -9.00 -12.59
CA GLN A 96 -6.02 -7.71 -12.17
C GLN A 96 -5.86 -7.51 -10.65
N ASN A 97 -6.19 -8.51 -9.83
CA ASN A 97 -6.05 -8.44 -8.38
C ASN A 97 -4.58 -8.32 -7.93
N ILE A 98 -3.67 -9.03 -8.59
CA ILE A 98 -2.23 -8.95 -8.30
C ILE A 98 -1.71 -7.53 -8.60
N VAL A 99 -2.07 -6.98 -9.76
CA VAL A 99 -1.68 -5.61 -10.15
C VAL A 99 -2.27 -4.59 -9.18
N ALA A 100 -3.57 -4.64 -8.91
CA ALA A 100 -4.24 -3.73 -7.99
C ALA A 100 -3.63 -3.77 -6.57
N ALA A 101 -3.27 -4.97 -6.09
CA ALA A 101 -2.59 -5.10 -4.80
C ALA A 101 -1.16 -4.56 -4.84
N ALA A 102 -0.38 -4.85 -5.89
CA ALA A 102 1.00 -4.39 -6.03
C ALA A 102 1.09 -2.86 -6.08
N GLU A 103 0.15 -2.20 -6.77
CA GLU A 103 0.07 -0.74 -6.86
C GLU A 103 -0.12 -0.07 -5.50
N ARG A 104 -0.75 -0.75 -4.51
CA ARG A 104 -0.90 -0.22 -3.15
C ARG A 104 0.44 -0.01 -2.45
N TYR A 105 1.43 -0.84 -2.76
CA TYR A 105 2.76 -0.82 -2.12
C TYR A 105 3.82 -0.12 -2.96
N HIS A 106 3.53 0.12 -4.23
CA HIS A 106 4.49 0.71 -5.15
C HIS A 106 4.89 2.12 -4.70
N GLY A 107 6.18 2.32 -4.47
CA GLY A 107 6.74 3.60 -4.06
C GLY A 107 6.46 4.03 -2.62
N LEU A 108 5.93 3.15 -1.77
CA LEU A 108 5.76 3.44 -0.34
C LEU A 108 7.11 3.61 0.35
N LEU A 109 7.18 4.57 1.24
CA LEU A 109 8.30 4.81 2.13
C LEU A 109 7.92 4.39 3.55
N VAL A 110 8.80 3.65 4.20
CA VAL A 110 8.67 3.23 5.60
C VAL A 110 9.79 3.89 6.39
N ALA A 111 9.45 4.67 7.42
CA ALA A 111 10.45 5.37 8.20
C ALA A 111 11.29 4.41 9.05
N PRO A 112 12.54 4.77 9.38
CA PRO A 112 13.37 3.95 10.26
C PRO A 112 12.70 3.66 11.59
N GLY A 113 12.61 2.38 11.98
CA GLY A 113 11.98 1.92 13.22
C GLY A 113 10.46 1.78 13.15
N GLU A 114 9.84 2.14 12.05
CA GLU A 114 8.41 1.97 11.82
C GLU A 114 8.06 0.53 11.44
N THR A 115 6.88 0.08 11.85
CA THR A 115 6.35 -1.22 11.46
C THR A 115 5.46 -1.07 10.23
N PHE A 116 5.88 -1.64 9.11
CA PHE A 116 5.05 -1.75 7.92
C PHE A 116 3.95 -2.80 8.13
N SER A 117 2.69 -2.44 7.88
CA SER A 117 1.56 -3.35 7.91
C SER A 117 0.97 -3.51 6.52
N MET A 118 1.17 -4.67 5.92
CA MET A 118 0.63 -4.97 4.60
C MET A 118 -0.90 -4.79 4.56
N GLY A 119 -1.63 -5.27 5.57
CA GLY A 119 -3.09 -5.16 5.61
C GLY A 119 -3.58 -3.72 5.67
N ASN A 120 -2.88 -2.85 6.40
CA ASN A 120 -3.25 -1.43 6.48
C ASN A 120 -3.05 -0.72 5.14
N GLU A 121 -1.93 -0.97 4.46
CA GLU A 121 -1.62 -0.34 3.17
C GLU A 121 -2.49 -0.91 2.03
N LEU A 122 -2.82 -2.19 2.08
CA LEU A 122 -3.72 -2.81 1.12
C LEU A 122 -5.11 -2.16 1.13
N GLY A 123 -5.61 -1.85 2.32
CA GLY A 123 -6.94 -1.33 2.52
C GLY A 123 -8.04 -2.34 2.18
N ASP A 124 -9.20 -1.83 1.79
CA ASP A 124 -10.37 -2.66 1.50
C ASP A 124 -10.25 -3.35 0.13
N VAL A 125 -10.36 -4.68 0.14
CA VAL A 125 -10.34 -5.54 -1.06
C VAL A 125 -11.77 -5.74 -1.55
N SER A 126 -12.24 -4.83 -2.40
CA SER A 126 -13.61 -4.80 -2.92
C SER A 126 -13.64 -4.51 -4.42
N LEU A 127 -14.77 -4.78 -5.05
CA LEU A 127 -14.99 -4.47 -6.46
C LEU A 127 -14.86 -2.96 -6.74
N GLU A 128 -15.29 -2.13 -5.78
CA GLU A 128 -15.25 -0.66 -5.88
C GLU A 128 -13.80 -0.14 -5.88
N ASN A 129 -12.89 -0.87 -5.25
CA ASN A 129 -11.47 -0.56 -5.17
C ASN A 129 -10.63 -1.21 -6.28
N GLY A 130 -11.27 -1.71 -7.36
CA GLY A 130 -10.61 -2.22 -8.55
C GLY A 130 -10.25 -3.70 -8.50
N PHE A 131 -10.63 -4.42 -7.46
CA PHE A 131 -10.46 -5.87 -7.40
C PHE A 131 -11.57 -6.60 -8.15
N ALA A 132 -11.31 -7.85 -8.53
CA ALA A 132 -12.22 -8.72 -9.24
C ALA A 132 -12.46 -10.04 -8.47
N GLU A 133 -13.53 -10.73 -8.83
CA GLU A 133 -13.78 -12.07 -8.31
C GLU A 133 -12.87 -13.10 -8.99
N ALA A 134 -12.08 -13.80 -8.19
CA ALA A 134 -11.24 -14.91 -8.61
C ALA A 134 -11.25 -16.02 -7.56
N LEU A 135 -10.43 -17.05 -7.71
CA LEU A 135 -10.35 -18.11 -6.71
C LEU A 135 -9.56 -17.64 -5.48
N ILE A 136 -10.16 -17.77 -4.30
CA ILE A 136 -9.58 -17.50 -2.98
C ILE A 136 -9.53 -18.76 -2.14
N ILE A 137 -8.61 -18.82 -1.17
CA ILE A 137 -8.56 -19.84 -0.15
C ILE A 137 -9.28 -19.31 1.10
N TYR A 138 -10.40 -19.90 1.45
CA TYR A 138 -11.17 -19.52 2.63
C TYR A 138 -11.65 -20.75 3.39
N GLY A 139 -11.39 -20.80 4.71
CA GLY A 139 -11.75 -21.95 5.55
C GLY A 139 -11.14 -23.28 5.07
N GLY A 140 -9.93 -23.27 4.50
CA GLY A 140 -9.25 -24.45 3.96
C GLY A 140 -9.82 -24.97 2.63
N ARG A 141 -10.66 -24.18 1.96
CA ARG A 141 -11.26 -24.53 0.66
C ARG A 141 -11.00 -23.44 -0.37
N THR A 142 -10.89 -23.85 -1.63
CA THR A 142 -10.84 -22.91 -2.76
C THR A 142 -12.26 -22.59 -3.20
N ILE A 143 -12.63 -21.31 -3.10
CA ILE A 143 -13.94 -20.79 -3.49
C ILE A 143 -13.78 -19.55 -4.36
N LYS A 144 -14.85 -19.09 -5.02
CA LYS A 144 -14.87 -17.82 -5.74
C LYS A 144 -15.11 -16.68 -4.75
N GLY A 145 -14.29 -15.62 -4.84
CA GLY A 145 -14.41 -14.44 -3.99
C GLY A 145 -13.59 -13.27 -4.54
N VAL A 146 -13.79 -12.07 -4.00
CA VAL A 146 -13.06 -10.88 -4.41
C VAL A 146 -11.63 -10.94 -3.89
N GLY A 147 -10.65 -10.52 -4.72
CA GLY A 147 -9.25 -10.38 -4.32
C GLY A 147 -8.40 -11.65 -4.47
N GLY A 148 -8.91 -12.70 -5.16
CA GLY A 148 -8.09 -13.89 -5.44
C GLY A 148 -6.83 -13.51 -6.23
N GLY A 149 -5.66 -13.72 -5.63
CA GLY A 149 -4.35 -13.29 -6.18
C GLY A 149 -3.59 -12.32 -5.27
N VAL A 150 -4.23 -11.63 -4.34
CA VAL A 150 -3.59 -10.69 -3.40
C VAL A 150 -2.45 -11.34 -2.62
N CYS A 151 -2.62 -12.59 -2.17
CA CYS A 151 -1.57 -13.32 -1.46
C CYS A 151 -0.32 -13.63 -2.31
N GLN A 152 -0.36 -13.45 -3.63
CA GLN A 152 0.86 -13.47 -4.46
C GLN A 152 1.76 -12.30 -4.09
N VAL A 153 1.18 -11.12 -3.89
CA VAL A 153 1.90 -9.90 -3.51
C VAL A 153 2.41 -10.00 -2.08
N SER A 154 1.58 -10.49 -1.12
CA SER A 154 2.02 -10.72 0.26
C SER A 154 3.19 -11.69 0.34
N THR A 155 3.14 -12.78 -0.41
CA THR A 155 4.21 -13.78 -0.44
C THR A 155 5.50 -13.18 -1.00
N THR A 156 5.42 -12.42 -2.09
CA THR A 156 6.60 -11.76 -2.69
C THR A 156 7.23 -10.77 -1.72
N LEU A 157 6.41 -9.90 -1.12
CA LEU A 157 6.87 -8.92 -0.14
C LEU A 157 7.46 -9.59 1.09
N PHE A 158 6.77 -10.61 1.65
CA PHE A 158 7.28 -11.38 2.79
C PHE A 158 8.66 -11.97 2.50
N ARG A 159 8.85 -12.62 1.35
CA ARG A 159 10.15 -13.18 0.97
C ARG A 159 11.22 -12.12 0.82
N THR A 160 10.89 -10.97 0.22
CA THR A 160 11.83 -9.87 0.06
C THR A 160 12.39 -9.42 1.41
N VAL A 161 11.52 -9.15 2.38
CA VAL A 161 11.96 -8.70 3.71
C VAL A 161 12.60 -9.81 4.53
N PHE A 162 12.11 -11.05 4.41
CA PHE A 162 12.65 -12.21 5.12
C PHE A 162 14.09 -12.53 4.69
N PHE A 163 14.36 -12.60 3.39
CA PHE A 163 15.71 -12.87 2.88
C PHE A 163 16.66 -11.69 3.05
N ALA A 164 16.14 -10.47 3.15
CA ALA A 164 16.92 -9.30 3.54
C ALA A 164 17.28 -9.25 5.03
N GLY A 165 16.74 -10.17 5.85
CA GLY A 165 17.00 -10.23 7.29
C GLY A 165 16.23 -9.19 8.11
N PHE A 166 15.19 -8.57 7.55
CA PHE A 166 14.31 -7.70 8.33
C PHE A 166 13.49 -8.50 9.36
N PRO A 167 13.22 -7.95 10.54
CA PRO A 167 12.37 -8.59 11.51
C PRO A 167 10.93 -8.68 11.00
N VAL A 168 10.37 -9.90 11.00
CA VAL A 168 8.96 -10.14 10.67
C VAL A 168 8.18 -10.21 11.97
N VAL A 169 7.33 -9.19 12.22
CA VAL A 169 6.55 -9.07 13.45
C VAL A 169 5.41 -10.09 13.48
N GLU A 170 4.72 -10.26 12.36
CA GLU A 170 3.57 -11.16 12.24
C GLU A 170 3.49 -11.70 10.81
N ARG A 171 3.16 -12.98 10.69
CA ARG A 171 2.96 -13.66 9.39
C ARG A 171 1.99 -14.81 9.55
N TYR A 172 1.10 -14.95 8.60
CA TYR A 172 0.20 -16.11 8.47
C TYR A 172 0.51 -16.87 7.17
N SER A 173 0.61 -18.19 7.25
CA SER A 173 0.73 -19.05 6.07
C SER A 173 -0.65 -19.44 5.54
N HIS A 174 -0.71 -19.90 4.29
CA HIS A 174 -1.94 -20.50 3.78
C HIS A 174 -2.32 -21.77 4.57
N ALA A 175 -3.61 -22.10 4.55
CA ALA A 175 -4.16 -23.27 5.22
C ALA A 175 -3.60 -24.60 4.69
N TYR A 176 -3.02 -24.60 3.48
CA TYR A 176 -2.35 -25.72 2.86
C TYR A 176 -1.25 -25.23 1.91
N ARG A 177 -0.32 -26.12 1.58
CA ARG A 177 0.79 -25.83 0.66
C ARG A 177 0.28 -25.43 -0.72
N VAL A 178 0.75 -24.29 -1.23
CA VAL A 178 0.36 -23.73 -2.52
C VAL A 178 1.57 -23.77 -3.44
N SER A 179 1.65 -24.80 -4.29
CA SER A 179 2.84 -25.09 -5.10
C SER A 179 3.23 -24.01 -6.09
N TYR A 180 2.29 -23.21 -6.60
CA TYR A 180 2.62 -22.16 -7.54
C TYR A 180 3.37 -20.97 -6.90
N TYR A 181 3.38 -20.84 -5.58
CA TYR A 181 4.28 -19.89 -4.90
C TYR A 181 5.73 -20.38 -4.86
N GLU A 182 5.96 -21.64 -5.13
CA GLU A 182 7.29 -22.26 -5.13
C GLU A 182 7.88 -22.39 -6.52
N MET A 183 7.21 -21.84 -7.57
CA MET A 183 7.70 -21.92 -8.94
C MET A 183 8.85 -20.94 -9.18
N ASP A 184 9.85 -21.42 -9.87
CA ASP A 184 10.94 -20.62 -10.46
C ASP A 184 10.56 -20.02 -11.83
N ALA A 185 11.50 -19.34 -12.47
CA ALA A 185 11.32 -18.73 -13.79
C ALA A 185 11.01 -19.75 -14.91
N SER A 186 11.37 -21.03 -14.73
CA SER A 186 11.08 -22.10 -15.69
C SER A 186 9.70 -22.72 -15.50
N GLY A 187 9.00 -22.36 -14.41
CA GLY A 187 7.75 -22.98 -13.98
C GLY A 187 7.95 -24.28 -13.19
N SER A 188 9.19 -24.63 -12.86
CA SER A 188 9.51 -25.77 -12.00
C SER A 188 9.35 -25.41 -10.53
N VAL A 189 8.95 -26.39 -9.71
CA VAL A 189 8.81 -26.19 -8.27
C VAL A 189 10.18 -26.29 -7.60
N ASP A 190 10.57 -25.20 -6.90
CA ASP A 190 11.75 -25.16 -6.05
C ASP A 190 11.35 -25.49 -4.60
N PRO A 191 11.77 -26.65 -4.05
CA PRO A 191 11.41 -27.07 -2.71
C PRO A 191 11.95 -26.15 -1.61
N ASP A 192 12.97 -25.34 -1.88
CA ASP A 192 13.56 -24.41 -0.90
C ASP A 192 12.60 -23.25 -0.55
N PHE A 193 11.61 -23.02 -1.40
CA PHE A 193 10.52 -22.06 -1.13
C PHE A 193 9.33 -22.67 -0.38
N ALA A 194 9.36 -23.97 -0.06
CA ALA A 194 8.25 -24.62 0.63
C ALA A 194 7.97 -23.99 1.99
N GLY A 195 6.71 -23.56 2.20
CA GLY A 195 6.29 -22.89 3.42
C GLY A 195 6.75 -21.44 3.57
N LEU A 196 7.40 -20.86 2.58
CA LEU A 196 7.77 -19.43 2.55
C LEU A 196 6.70 -18.61 1.81
N ASP A 197 5.46 -18.72 2.25
CA ASP A 197 4.30 -18.00 1.75
C ASP A 197 3.67 -17.13 2.85
N ALA A 198 2.90 -16.11 2.48
CA ALA A 198 2.16 -15.26 3.39
C ALA A 198 0.77 -14.91 2.83
N THR A 199 -0.23 -14.80 3.73
CA THR A 199 -1.60 -14.38 3.41
C THR A 199 -1.85 -12.95 3.83
#